data_126dd4e61d9b8beeaf20cf37b84a9ba7
#
_entry.id   126dd4e61d9b8beeaf20cf37b84a9ba7
#
_cell.length_a   1.000
_cell.length_b   1.000
_cell.length_c   1.000
_cell.angle_alpha   90.00
_cell.angle_beta   90.00
_cell.angle_gamma   90.00
#
_symmetry.space_group_name_H-M   'P 1'
#
loop_
_entity.id
_entity.type
_entity.pdbx_description
1 polymer ?
#
loop_
_entity_poly.entity_id
_entity_poly.type
_entity_poly.pdbx_seq_one_letter_code
_entity_poly.pdbx_strand_id
1 'polypeptide(L)' 'MATLETVEGIGVKYAKKLREVGVPTLNALLEDGSTRKGREGIAERSGISGKLILEWVNHVDLFRIDGVG' A
#
# COMPACT_ATOMS: atom_id res chain seq x y z
N MET A 1 -5.43 -11.95 -9.90
CA MET A 1 -4.33 -11.36 -9.14
C MET A 1 -4.75 -9.99 -8.60
N ALA A 2 -4.54 -9.76 -7.33
CA ALA A 2 -4.95 -8.50 -6.72
C ALA A 2 -4.02 -7.36 -7.12
N THR A 3 -4.61 -6.25 -7.51
CA THR A 3 -3.86 -5.04 -7.87
C THR A 3 -4.05 -3.99 -6.77
N LEU A 4 -3.30 -2.90 -6.86
CA LEU A 4 -3.41 -1.81 -5.91
C LEU A 4 -4.83 -1.26 -5.83
N GLU A 5 -5.50 -1.18 -6.97
CA GLU A 5 -6.86 -0.65 -7.05
C GLU A 5 -7.90 -1.54 -6.37
N THR A 6 -7.54 -2.78 -6.04
CA THR A 6 -8.41 -3.69 -5.30
C THR A 6 -8.66 -3.20 -3.88
N VAL A 7 -7.71 -2.47 -3.32
CA VAL A 7 -7.85 -1.90 -1.97
C VAL A 7 -8.80 -0.71 -2.02
N GLU A 8 -9.82 -0.74 -1.20
CA GLU A 8 -10.75 0.37 -1.11
C GLU A 8 -10.01 1.62 -0.62
N GLY A 9 -10.16 2.71 -1.34
CA GLY A 9 -9.47 3.94 -1.04
C GLY A 9 -8.23 4.19 -1.90
N ILE A 10 -7.72 3.16 -2.57
CA ILE A 10 -6.65 3.35 -3.54
C ILE A 10 -7.29 3.46 -4.92
N GLY A 11 -7.51 4.69 -5.34
CA GLY A 11 -8.00 4.93 -6.68
C GLY A 11 -6.88 4.88 -7.70
N VAL A 12 -7.24 5.08 -8.96
CA VAL A 12 -6.27 5.08 -10.07
C VAL A 12 -5.12 6.05 -9.83
N LYS A 13 -5.42 7.22 -9.28
CA LYS A 13 -4.40 8.24 -9.00
C LYS A 13 -3.35 7.77 -8.01
N TYR A 14 -3.80 7.20 -6.90
CA TYR A 14 -2.88 6.72 -5.87
C TYR A 14 -2.09 5.50 -6.35
N ALA A 15 -2.76 4.61 -7.07
CA ALA A 15 -2.08 3.46 -7.64
C ALA A 15 -0.94 3.89 -8.56
N LYS A 16 -1.18 4.90 -9.38
CA LYS A 16 -0.17 5.44 -10.28
C LYS A 16 1.02 6.01 -9.50
N LYS A 17 0.73 6.79 -8.46
CA LYS A 17 1.79 7.36 -7.61
C LYS A 17 2.62 6.29 -6.95
N LEU A 18 1.99 5.25 -6.45
CA LEU A 18 2.70 4.15 -5.81
C LEU A 18 3.61 3.43 -6.81
N ARG A 19 3.12 3.20 -8.02
CA ARG A 19 3.95 2.58 -9.07
C ARG A 19 5.17 3.43 -9.40
N GLU A 20 5.00 4.73 -9.44
CA GLU A 20 6.10 5.66 -9.76
C GLU A 20 7.20 5.66 -8.70
N VAL A 21 6.86 5.37 -7.46
CA VAL A 21 7.83 5.36 -6.37
C VAL A 21 8.34 3.96 -6.01
N GLY A 22 8.09 3.00 -6.87
CA GLY A 22 8.62 1.65 -6.69
C GLY A 22 7.72 0.72 -5.88
N VAL A 23 6.42 1.00 -5.82
CA VAL A 23 5.44 0.17 -5.12
C VAL A 23 4.35 -0.25 -6.11
N PRO A 24 4.66 -1.15 -7.04
CA PRO A 24 3.73 -1.48 -8.12
C PRO A 24 2.64 -2.49 -7.77
N THR A 25 2.80 -3.21 -6.65
CA THR A 25 1.88 -4.29 -6.29
C THR A 25 1.48 -4.21 -4.82
N LEU A 26 0.43 -4.97 -4.46
CA LEU A 26 0.03 -5.07 -3.05
C LEU A 26 1.13 -5.71 -2.21
N ASN A 27 1.84 -6.70 -2.75
CA ASN A 27 2.96 -7.30 -2.06
C ASN A 27 4.05 -6.27 -1.76
N ALA A 28 4.39 -5.45 -2.74
CA ALA A 28 5.38 -4.40 -2.54
C ALA A 28 4.93 -3.40 -1.49
N LEU A 29 3.66 -3.02 -1.52
CA LEU A 29 3.10 -2.11 -0.53
C LEU A 29 3.18 -2.71 0.88
N LEU A 30 2.85 -3.98 1.01
CA LEU A 30 2.89 -4.66 2.29
C LEU A 30 4.31 -4.79 2.82
N GLU A 31 5.25 -5.18 1.96
CA GLU A 31 6.65 -5.31 2.35
C GLU A 31 7.25 -3.97 2.80
N ASP A 32 7.09 -2.95 1.99
CA ASP A 32 7.64 -1.64 2.30
C ASP A 32 6.88 -0.95 3.41
N GLY A 33 5.58 -1.18 3.49
CA GLY A 33 4.73 -0.54 4.48
C GLY A 33 4.60 -1.29 5.80
N SER A 34 5.27 -2.44 5.94
CA SER A 34 5.19 -3.22 7.17
C SER A 34 5.91 -2.56 8.33
N THR A 35 6.86 -1.67 8.05
CA THR A 35 7.56 -0.92 9.08
C THR A 35 7.17 0.55 8.99
N ARG A 36 7.29 1.23 10.13
CA ARG A 36 7.03 2.66 10.17
C ARG A 36 7.97 3.43 9.25
N LYS A 37 9.24 3.03 9.26
CA LYS A 37 10.25 3.67 8.43
C LYS A 37 9.93 3.52 6.94
N GLY A 38 9.49 2.33 6.54
CA GLY A 38 9.10 2.08 5.16
C GLY A 38 7.91 2.94 4.74
N ARG A 39 6.90 3.04 5.61
CA ARG A 39 5.73 3.88 5.36
C ARG A 39 6.11 5.35 5.21
N GLU A 40 7.00 5.82 6.06
CA GLU A 40 7.47 7.21 5.97
C GLU A 40 8.22 7.46 4.66
N GLY A 41 9.01 6.51 4.22
CA GLY A 41 9.70 6.60 2.94
C GLY A 41 8.75 6.67 1.77
N ILE A 42 7.72 5.83 1.77
CA ILE A 42 6.69 5.85 0.72
C ILE A 42 5.96 7.20 0.72
N ALA A 43 5.57 7.66 1.90
CA ALA A 43 4.86 8.93 2.02
C ALA A 43 5.70 10.08 1.49
N GLU A 44 6.96 10.11 1.82
CA GLU A 44 7.86 11.17 1.39
C GLU A 44 8.06 11.18 -0.12
N ARG A 45 8.27 9.99 -0.72
CA ARG A 45 8.52 9.88 -2.15
C ARG A 45 7.26 10.12 -2.99
N SER A 46 6.11 9.66 -2.50
CA SER A 46 4.86 9.73 -3.26
C SER A 46 4.06 10.99 -2.98
N GLY A 47 4.30 11.64 -1.86
CA GLY A 47 3.46 12.75 -1.42
C GLY A 47 2.14 12.30 -0.83
N ILE A 48 1.95 11.01 -0.62
CA ILE A 48 0.73 10.47 -0.01
C ILE A 48 0.88 10.50 1.50
N SER A 49 -0.21 10.80 2.21
CA SER A 49 -0.20 10.83 3.67
C SER A 49 0.19 9.46 4.24
N GLY A 50 1.10 9.45 5.22
CA GLY A 50 1.49 8.22 5.90
C GLY A 50 0.31 7.53 6.58
N LYS A 51 -0.68 8.29 7.00
CA LYS A 51 -1.90 7.75 7.59
C LYS A 51 -2.68 6.92 6.58
N LEU A 52 -2.80 7.39 5.36
CA LEU A 52 -3.46 6.64 4.30
C LEU A 52 -2.72 5.36 3.99
N ILE A 53 -1.40 5.45 3.90
CA ILE A 53 -0.56 4.28 3.63
C ILE A 53 -0.75 3.23 4.72
N LEU A 54 -0.79 3.64 5.97
CA LEU A 54 -1.02 2.73 7.08
C LEU A 54 -2.39 2.05 6.98
N GLU A 55 -3.42 2.80 6.61
CA GLU A 55 -4.75 2.23 6.42
C GLU A 55 -4.77 1.17 5.33
N TRP A 56 -4.09 1.45 4.21
CA TRP A 56 -4.01 0.50 3.11
C TRP A 56 -3.25 -0.76 3.50
N VAL A 57 -2.14 -0.59 4.22
CA VAL A 57 -1.35 -1.73 4.69
C VAL A 57 -2.21 -2.61 5.61
N ASN A 58 -2.98 -2.01 6.50
CA ASN A 58 -3.88 -2.75 7.38
C ASN A 58 -4.93 -3.52 6.59
N HIS A 59 -5.47 -2.91 5.54
CA HIS A 59 -6.44 -3.57 4.67
C HIS A 59 -5.86 -4.80 4.00
N VAL A 60 -4.68 -4.65 3.42
CA VAL A 60 -4.02 -5.76 2.74
C VAL A 60 -3.68 -6.88 3.72
N ASP A 61 -3.26 -6.52 4.91
CA ASP A 61 -2.94 -7.48 5.95
C ASP A 61 -4.17 -8.31 6.35
N LEU A 62 -5.32 -7.68 6.43
CA LEU A 62 -6.57 -8.38 6.72
C LEU A 62 -6.94 -9.36 5.62
N PHE A 63 -6.74 -8.98 4.37
CA PHE A 63 -6.98 -9.90 3.24
C PHE A 63 -6.08 -11.13 3.33
N ARG A 64 -4.84 -10.93 3.72
CA ARG A 64 -3.91 -12.05 3.87
C ARG A 64 -4.35 -13.01 4.96
N ILE A 65 -4.84 -12.47 6.07
CA ILE A 65 -5.33 -13.30 7.17
C ILE A 65 -6.51 -14.14 6.71
N ASP A 66 -7.42 -13.54 5.96
CA ASP A 66 -8.56 -14.26 5.41
C ASP A 66 -8.11 -15.39 4.50
N GLY A 67 -7.07 -15.17 3.74
CA GLY A 67 -6.54 -16.17 2.84
C GLY A 67 -5.94 -17.38 3.57
N VAL A 68 -5.51 -17.16 4.79
CA VAL A 68 -4.94 -18.24 5.61
C VAL A 68 -6.02 -19.08 6.27
N GLY A 69 -7.11 -18.41 6.61
CA GLY A 69 -8.22 -19.04 7.28
C GLY A 69 -8.76 -20.22 6.54
#